data_915b443761e1c517a2c03e79d4df5370
#
_entry.id   915b443761e1c517a2c03e79d4df5370
#
_cell.length_a   1.000
_cell.length_b   1.000
_cell.length_c   1.000
_cell.angle_alpha   90.00
_cell.angle_beta   90.00
_cell.angle_gamma   90.00
#
_symmetry.space_group_name_H-M   'P 1'
#
loop_
_entity.id
_entity.type
_entity.pdbx_description
1 polymer ?
#
loop_
_entity_poly.entity_id
_entity_poly.type
_entity_poly.pdbx_seq_one_letter_code
_entity_poly.pdbx_strand_id
1 'polypeptide(L)'
;DVTVFTLNPGNLKTREVIRGVEVHRPLIADASNVFPMFVIDDLKKWGTNIRLFNDIFIYNILSATKFVNSMLKKEGCNYDVVCVHDWLSSIAGIIVKNETKVPVAFHVHSTEWGRSGGRGSEVVSHVEWATGQRADRIMTVSHAMQEDLIRHGWPKSKISVVWNGVDPKRYSPENCRPEEAQAIRDRYGVKSDEKMLLFLGRLTWVKGITNLVQAMPMVLEEYPKTKLVVLGKGEQQNDITETASRLGISSNVACRFEFVPEKERILHYAAADVCIFPSTYEPFGIVSLEAMSMAKPIVVGAHGVVGFREQVVPSGPDKNGVHVNGGNAADIAWGIKDVLCDSDRAKRWGENGRKRVLQYFTWRKAAEQTLQIYETLQHPQEQPESRVADLIETLTHE
;
A
#
# COMPACT_ATOMS: atom_id res chain seq x y z
N ASP A 1 3.20 -25.31 -4.99
CA ASP A 1 3.99 -24.63 -6.04
C ASP A 1 3.31 -23.35 -6.48
N VAL A 2 4.10 -22.35 -6.89
CA VAL A 2 3.58 -21.04 -7.32
C VAL A 2 4.06 -20.72 -8.72
N THR A 3 3.12 -20.34 -9.59
CA THR A 3 3.40 -19.80 -10.92
C THR A 3 2.90 -18.36 -10.98
N VAL A 4 3.74 -17.44 -11.45
CA VAL A 4 3.42 -16.01 -11.55
C VAL A 4 3.38 -15.56 -13.00
N PHE A 5 2.32 -14.88 -13.38
CA PHE A 5 2.25 -14.09 -14.61
C PHE A 5 2.41 -12.61 -14.27
N THR A 6 3.27 -11.89 -14.99
CA THR A 6 3.49 -10.46 -14.79
C THR A 6 3.85 -9.75 -16.08
N LEU A 7 3.64 -8.44 -16.11
CA LEU A 7 3.98 -7.62 -17.27
C LEU A 7 5.49 -7.61 -17.52
N ASN A 8 5.90 -7.70 -18.79
CA ASN A 8 7.30 -7.53 -19.20
C ASN A 8 7.56 -6.06 -19.55
N PRO A 9 8.48 -5.36 -18.88
CA PRO A 9 8.87 -4.00 -19.27
C PRO A 9 9.65 -3.93 -20.59
N GLY A 10 9.89 -5.07 -21.25
CA GLY A 10 10.53 -5.18 -22.55
C GLY A 10 11.95 -5.77 -22.52
N ASN A 11 12.59 -5.84 -21.36
CA ASN A 11 13.99 -6.26 -21.20
C ASN A 11 14.22 -7.47 -20.30
N LEU A 12 13.16 -8.10 -19.80
CA LEU A 12 13.26 -9.27 -18.95
C LEU A 12 12.99 -10.56 -19.73
N LYS A 13 13.48 -11.69 -19.19
CA LYS A 13 13.20 -13.02 -19.75
C LYS A 13 11.69 -13.30 -19.73
N THR A 14 11.19 -13.89 -20.80
CA THR A 14 9.76 -14.25 -20.92
C THR A 14 9.34 -15.37 -19.98
N ARG A 15 10.30 -16.23 -19.57
CA ARG A 15 10.12 -17.30 -18.59
C ARG A 15 11.42 -17.50 -17.82
N GLU A 16 11.30 -17.60 -16.50
CA GLU A 16 12.41 -17.97 -15.61
C GLU A 16 11.88 -18.50 -14.28
N VAL A 17 12.76 -19.14 -13.50
CA VAL A 17 12.48 -19.56 -12.14
C VAL A 17 13.26 -18.67 -11.17
N ILE A 18 12.57 -18.01 -10.26
CA ILE A 18 13.14 -17.12 -9.25
C ILE A 18 12.81 -17.68 -7.88
N ARG A 19 13.80 -18.16 -7.14
CA ARG A 19 13.64 -18.73 -5.79
C ARG A 19 12.56 -19.81 -5.71
N GLY A 20 12.47 -20.67 -6.72
CA GLY A 20 11.49 -21.75 -6.79
C GLY A 20 10.13 -21.34 -7.37
N VAL A 21 9.91 -20.07 -7.68
CA VAL A 21 8.68 -19.58 -8.31
C VAL A 21 8.89 -19.50 -9.82
N GLU A 22 8.01 -20.13 -10.59
CA GLU A 22 8.01 -20.01 -12.05
C GLU A 22 7.34 -18.68 -12.46
N VAL A 23 8.07 -17.87 -13.24
CA VAL A 23 7.60 -16.53 -13.66
C VAL A 23 7.47 -16.47 -15.17
N HIS A 24 6.29 -16.08 -15.64
CA HIS A 24 5.97 -15.85 -17.04
C HIS A 24 5.74 -14.35 -17.31
N ARG A 25 6.39 -13.83 -18.36
CA ARG A 25 6.27 -12.43 -18.80
C ARG A 25 6.04 -12.38 -20.31
N PRO A 26 4.80 -12.40 -20.77
CA PRO A 26 4.53 -12.32 -22.21
C PRO A 26 5.11 -11.03 -22.79
N LEU A 27 5.71 -11.13 -23.97
CA LEU A 27 6.10 -9.95 -24.77
C LEU A 27 4.84 -9.35 -25.40
N ILE A 28 4.72 -8.05 -25.27
CA ILE A 28 3.57 -7.29 -25.75
C ILE A 28 3.96 -6.54 -27.01
N ALA A 29 3.18 -6.73 -28.07
CA ALA A 29 3.27 -5.89 -29.27
C ALA A 29 2.60 -4.53 -29.00
N ASP A 30 3.23 -3.45 -29.46
CA ASP A 30 2.63 -2.12 -29.36
C ASP A 30 1.45 -1.99 -30.34
N ALA A 31 0.24 -2.07 -29.81
CA ALA A 31 -1.00 -1.87 -30.54
C ALA A 31 -1.66 -0.53 -30.17
N SER A 32 -0.94 0.39 -29.55
CA SER A 32 -1.47 1.66 -29.04
C SER A 32 -2.09 2.53 -30.17
N ASN A 33 -1.62 2.38 -31.40
CA ASN A 33 -2.17 3.08 -32.57
C ASN A 33 -3.48 2.45 -33.10
N VAL A 34 -3.68 1.15 -32.87
CA VAL A 34 -4.87 0.42 -33.34
C VAL A 34 -5.96 0.42 -32.28
N PHE A 35 -5.58 0.33 -31.03
CA PHE A 35 -6.49 0.22 -29.89
C PHE A 35 -7.55 1.33 -29.82
N PRO A 36 -7.24 2.63 -30.06
CA PRO A 36 -8.22 3.70 -30.07
C PRO A 36 -9.34 3.55 -31.09
N MET A 37 -9.18 2.68 -32.11
CA MET A 37 -10.23 2.42 -33.11
C MET A 37 -11.40 1.60 -32.56
N PHE A 38 -11.16 0.89 -31.44
CA PHE A 38 -12.13 -0.03 -30.83
C PHE A 38 -12.59 0.39 -29.45
N VAL A 39 -12.05 1.50 -28.89
CA VAL A 39 -12.33 1.90 -27.52
C VAL A 39 -13.36 3.05 -27.48
N ILE A 40 -14.10 3.06 -26.38
CA ILE A 40 -15.08 4.10 -26.07
C ILE A 40 -14.40 5.43 -25.72
N ASP A 41 -15.16 6.51 -25.76
CA ASP A 41 -14.65 7.86 -25.54
C ASP A 41 -14.03 8.06 -24.15
N ASP A 42 -14.45 7.31 -23.13
CA ASP A 42 -13.82 7.37 -21.80
C ASP A 42 -12.34 6.96 -21.85
N LEU A 43 -12.00 5.89 -22.58
CA LEU A 43 -10.59 5.47 -22.71
C LEU A 43 -9.78 6.43 -23.58
N LYS A 44 -10.41 7.11 -24.55
CA LYS A 44 -9.73 8.14 -25.37
C LYS A 44 -9.28 9.34 -24.53
N LYS A 45 -9.97 9.64 -23.42
CA LYS A 45 -9.60 10.71 -22.48
C LYS A 45 -8.29 10.44 -21.74
N TRP A 46 -7.80 9.21 -21.73
CA TRP A 46 -6.54 8.82 -21.09
C TRP A 46 -5.29 9.41 -21.79
N GLY A 47 -5.42 9.92 -23.00
CA GLY A 47 -4.32 10.52 -23.75
C GLY A 47 -3.15 9.54 -23.89
N THR A 48 -1.95 9.95 -23.48
CA THR A 48 -0.74 9.09 -23.52
C THR A 48 -0.83 7.84 -22.65
N ASN A 49 -1.69 7.81 -21.65
CA ASN A 49 -1.90 6.65 -20.78
C ASN A 49 -2.68 5.52 -21.47
N ILE A 50 -3.25 5.74 -22.67
CA ILE A 50 -3.91 4.68 -23.44
C ILE A 50 -2.95 3.52 -23.75
N ARG A 51 -1.65 3.82 -23.88
CA ARG A 51 -0.63 2.80 -24.05
C ARG A 51 -0.57 1.85 -22.85
N LEU A 52 -0.60 2.38 -21.63
CA LEU A 52 -0.62 1.56 -20.41
C LEU A 52 -1.85 0.65 -20.39
N PHE A 53 -3.02 1.18 -20.74
CA PHE A 53 -4.24 0.37 -20.81
C PHE A 53 -4.12 -0.73 -21.86
N ASN A 54 -3.61 -0.41 -23.05
CA ASN A 54 -3.34 -1.39 -24.11
C ASN A 54 -2.40 -2.50 -23.63
N ASP A 55 -1.29 -2.13 -23.02
CA ASP A 55 -0.31 -3.10 -22.54
C ASP A 55 -0.90 -4.03 -21.48
N ILE A 56 -1.71 -3.49 -20.55
CA ILE A 56 -2.44 -4.27 -19.57
C ILE A 56 -3.45 -5.21 -20.23
N PHE A 57 -4.23 -4.71 -21.18
CA PHE A 57 -5.24 -5.51 -21.88
C PHE A 57 -4.60 -6.70 -22.62
N ILE A 58 -3.58 -6.44 -23.44
CA ILE A 58 -2.87 -7.48 -24.21
C ILE A 58 -2.18 -8.46 -23.26
N TYR A 59 -1.52 -7.97 -22.18
CA TYR A 59 -0.92 -8.81 -21.17
C TYR A 59 -1.94 -9.81 -20.59
N ASN A 60 -3.14 -9.35 -20.24
CA ASN A 60 -4.19 -10.20 -19.69
C ASN A 60 -4.63 -11.28 -20.69
N ILE A 61 -4.86 -10.91 -21.95
CA ILE A 61 -5.26 -11.85 -23.01
C ILE A 61 -4.18 -12.91 -23.22
N LEU A 62 -2.92 -12.52 -23.37
CA LEU A 62 -1.81 -13.44 -23.59
C LEU A 62 -1.58 -14.37 -22.39
N SER A 63 -1.68 -13.84 -21.17
CA SER A 63 -1.52 -14.61 -19.93
C SER A 63 -2.63 -15.65 -19.77
N ALA A 64 -3.89 -15.25 -19.92
CA ALA A 64 -5.03 -16.15 -19.84
C ALA A 64 -5.01 -17.20 -20.96
N THR A 65 -4.70 -16.83 -22.20
CA THR A 65 -4.57 -17.74 -23.33
C THR A 65 -3.49 -18.80 -23.07
N LYS A 66 -2.31 -18.40 -22.59
CA LYS A 66 -1.23 -19.32 -22.24
C LYS A 66 -1.66 -20.24 -21.11
N PHE A 67 -2.23 -19.68 -20.04
CA PHE A 67 -2.68 -20.48 -18.90
C PHE A 67 -3.72 -21.54 -19.31
N VAL A 68 -4.80 -21.14 -19.99
CA VAL A 68 -5.90 -22.01 -20.35
C VAL A 68 -5.50 -23.03 -21.42
N ASN A 69 -4.94 -22.56 -22.55
CA ASN A 69 -4.73 -23.43 -23.71
C ASN A 69 -3.42 -24.20 -23.67
N SER A 70 -2.34 -23.58 -23.19
CA SER A 70 -1.05 -24.26 -23.14
C SER A 70 -0.92 -25.09 -21.85
N MET A 71 -1.02 -24.45 -20.68
CA MET A 71 -0.70 -25.12 -19.42
C MET A 71 -1.79 -26.11 -19.00
N LEU A 72 -3.08 -25.70 -19.00
CA LEU A 72 -4.16 -26.61 -18.59
C LEU A 72 -4.49 -27.64 -19.66
N LYS A 73 -4.85 -27.19 -20.88
CA LYS A 73 -5.38 -28.10 -21.91
C LYS A 73 -4.30 -28.95 -22.59
N LYS A 74 -3.14 -28.37 -22.92
CA LYS A 74 -2.09 -29.05 -23.69
C LYS A 74 -1.08 -29.78 -22.81
N GLU A 75 -0.61 -29.14 -21.74
CA GLU A 75 0.43 -29.67 -20.84
C GLU A 75 -0.17 -30.47 -19.68
N GLY A 76 -1.49 -30.37 -19.42
CA GLY A 76 -2.18 -31.11 -18.37
C GLY A 76 -1.83 -30.64 -16.95
N CYS A 77 -1.37 -29.41 -16.79
CA CYS A 77 -1.07 -28.85 -15.49
C CYS A 77 -2.35 -28.70 -14.64
N ASN A 78 -2.25 -28.98 -13.36
CA ASN A 78 -3.34 -28.75 -12.41
C ASN A 78 -3.00 -27.57 -11.50
N TYR A 79 -3.99 -26.73 -11.26
CA TYR A 79 -3.89 -25.56 -10.37
C TYR A 79 -5.07 -25.54 -9.41
N ASP A 80 -4.79 -25.29 -8.14
CA ASP A 80 -5.79 -25.25 -7.07
C ASP A 80 -6.58 -23.94 -7.07
N VAL A 81 -5.93 -22.84 -7.43
CA VAL A 81 -6.51 -21.49 -7.44
C VAL A 81 -5.75 -20.58 -8.39
N VAL A 82 -6.45 -19.65 -9.01
CA VAL A 82 -5.86 -18.51 -9.70
C VAL A 82 -6.17 -17.25 -8.92
N CYS A 83 -5.13 -16.54 -8.49
CA CYS A 83 -5.27 -15.24 -7.83
C CYS A 83 -4.96 -14.11 -8.80
N VAL A 84 -5.87 -13.17 -8.94
CA VAL A 84 -5.69 -11.95 -9.73
C VAL A 84 -5.65 -10.73 -8.82
N HIS A 85 -4.79 -9.76 -9.15
CA HIS A 85 -4.50 -8.60 -8.33
C HIS A 85 -4.94 -7.32 -9.02
N ASP A 86 -5.84 -6.54 -8.39
CA ASP A 86 -6.41 -5.29 -8.89
C ASP A 86 -6.97 -5.42 -10.31
N TRP A 87 -7.39 -4.33 -10.92
CA TRP A 87 -7.84 -4.32 -12.30
C TRP A 87 -6.76 -4.75 -13.32
N LEU A 88 -5.49 -4.66 -12.91
CA LEU A 88 -4.33 -4.97 -13.74
C LEU A 88 -4.29 -6.42 -14.23
N SER A 89 -4.95 -7.35 -13.54
CA SER A 89 -5.07 -8.76 -13.93
C SER A 89 -6.52 -9.27 -13.97
N SER A 90 -7.48 -8.38 -13.82
CA SER A 90 -8.93 -8.71 -13.75
C SER A 90 -9.44 -9.40 -14.99
N ILE A 91 -9.06 -8.92 -16.18
CA ILE A 91 -9.52 -9.47 -17.46
C ILE A 91 -9.06 -10.93 -17.60
N ALA A 92 -7.83 -11.24 -17.21
CA ALA A 92 -7.33 -12.62 -17.20
C ALA A 92 -8.15 -13.49 -16.24
N GLY A 93 -8.45 -12.99 -15.03
CA GLY A 93 -9.31 -13.67 -14.07
C GLY A 93 -10.70 -13.98 -14.60
N ILE A 94 -11.34 -13.03 -15.28
CA ILE A 94 -12.65 -13.23 -15.92
C ILE A 94 -12.59 -14.32 -17.00
N ILE A 95 -11.56 -14.29 -17.85
CA ILE A 95 -11.36 -15.32 -18.89
C ILE A 95 -11.16 -16.70 -18.27
N VAL A 96 -10.27 -16.81 -17.27
CA VAL A 96 -10.04 -18.09 -16.57
C VAL A 96 -11.32 -18.61 -15.94
N LYS A 97 -12.10 -17.73 -15.29
CA LYS A 97 -13.39 -18.12 -14.68
C LYS A 97 -14.41 -18.62 -15.68
N ASN A 98 -14.43 -18.07 -16.91
CA ASN A 98 -15.34 -18.48 -17.97
C ASN A 98 -14.92 -19.79 -18.66
N GLU A 99 -13.60 -20.00 -18.82
CA GLU A 99 -13.04 -21.08 -19.61
C GLU A 99 -12.67 -22.33 -18.80
N THR A 100 -12.64 -22.23 -17.46
CA THR A 100 -12.15 -23.30 -16.60
C THR A 100 -12.99 -23.47 -15.33
N LYS A 101 -12.76 -24.57 -14.61
CA LYS A 101 -13.34 -24.80 -13.28
C LYS A 101 -12.38 -24.37 -12.14
N VAL A 102 -11.21 -23.86 -12.46
CA VAL A 102 -10.24 -23.42 -11.45
C VAL A 102 -10.84 -22.24 -10.68
N PRO A 103 -10.86 -22.30 -9.34
CA PRO A 103 -11.36 -21.19 -8.52
C PRO A 103 -10.53 -19.93 -8.75
N VAL A 104 -11.21 -18.78 -8.77
CA VAL A 104 -10.58 -17.48 -8.94
C VAL A 104 -10.72 -16.65 -7.66
N ALA A 105 -9.60 -16.30 -7.05
CA ALA A 105 -9.50 -15.32 -5.98
C ALA A 105 -9.14 -13.94 -6.56
N PHE A 106 -9.80 -12.89 -6.09
CA PHE A 106 -9.51 -11.51 -6.50
C PHE A 106 -8.93 -10.71 -5.34
N HIS A 107 -7.66 -10.33 -5.43
CA HIS A 107 -6.99 -9.56 -4.39
C HIS A 107 -7.01 -8.08 -4.75
N VAL A 108 -7.76 -7.29 -3.98
CA VAL A 108 -7.97 -5.85 -4.18
C VAL A 108 -7.08 -5.08 -3.21
N HIS A 109 -6.04 -4.45 -3.75
CA HIS A 109 -5.12 -3.61 -2.98
C HIS A 109 -5.59 -2.16 -2.92
N SER A 110 -6.33 -1.71 -3.93
CA SER A 110 -7.00 -0.40 -3.99
C SER A 110 -8.02 -0.41 -5.10
N THR A 111 -8.99 0.53 -5.08
CA THR A 111 -9.95 0.71 -6.18
C THR A 111 -9.65 1.99 -6.96
N GLU A 112 -10.07 2.02 -8.21
CA GLU A 112 -10.03 3.23 -9.05
C GLU A 112 -10.80 4.36 -8.40
N TRP A 113 -12.01 4.06 -7.90
CA TRP A 113 -12.84 5.00 -7.17
C TRP A 113 -12.07 5.67 -6.00
N GLY A 114 -11.45 4.86 -5.15
CA GLY A 114 -10.73 5.36 -3.98
C GLY A 114 -9.49 6.19 -4.34
N ARG A 115 -8.68 5.70 -5.32
CA ARG A 115 -7.47 6.41 -5.77
C ARG A 115 -7.77 7.78 -6.37
N SER A 116 -8.89 7.91 -7.06
CA SER A 116 -9.29 9.10 -7.81
C SER A 116 -10.27 10.00 -7.05
N GLY A 117 -10.71 9.61 -5.84
CA GLY A 117 -11.76 10.32 -5.12
C GLY A 117 -13.08 10.34 -5.87
N GLY A 118 -13.42 9.26 -6.57
CA GLY A 118 -14.64 9.12 -7.35
C GLY A 118 -14.61 9.76 -8.74
N ARG A 119 -13.45 10.24 -9.21
CA ARG A 119 -13.28 10.93 -10.51
C ARG A 119 -12.47 10.11 -11.52
N GLY A 120 -12.28 8.82 -11.25
CA GLY A 120 -11.50 7.93 -12.09
C GLY A 120 -12.26 7.40 -13.29
N SER A 121 -11.64 6.43 -13.99
CA SER A 121 -12.23 5.79 -15.15
C SER A 121 -13.42 4.89 -14.77
N GLU A 122 -14.57 5.14 -15.39
CA GLU A 122 -15.76 4.29 -15.25
C GLU A 122 -15.48 2.87 -15.76
N VAL A 123 -14.68 2.75 -16.82
CA VAL A 123 -14.31 1.44 -17.40
C VAL A 123 -13.51 0.61 -16.41
N VAL A 124 -12.48 1.22 -15.76
CA VAL A 124 -11.68 0.52 -14.74
C VAL A 124 -12.53 0.14 -13.56
N SER A 125 -13.33 1.06 -13.03
CA SER A 125 -14.25 0.80 -11.91
C SER A 125 -15.23 -0.33 -12.23
N HIS A 126 -15.76 -0.37 -13.48
CA HIS A 126 -16.63 -1.45 -13.92
C HIS A 126 -15.90 -2.79 -14.01
N VAL A 127 -14.68 -2.83 -14.52
CA VAL A 127 -13.87 -4.06 -14.59
C VAL A 127 -13.55 -4.58 -13.20
N GLU A 128 -13.17 -3.70 -12.25
CA GLU A 128 -12.95 -4.07 -10.85
C GLU A 128 -14.22 -4.69 -10.25
N TRP A 129 -15.36 -4.01 -10.37
CA TRP A 129 -16.65 -4.48 -9.84
C TRP A 129 -17.07 -5.80 -10.46
N ALA A 130 -17.01 -5.90 -11.82
CA ALA A 130 -17.39 -7.11 -12.55
C ALA A 130 -16.53 -8.32 -12.16
N THR A 131 -15.25 -8.12 -11.87
CA THR A 131 -14.35 -9.16 -11.36
C THR A 131 -14.75 -9.58 -9.96
N GLY A 132 -15.05 -8.64 -9.07
CA GLY A 132 -15.52 -8.91 -7.73
C GLY A 132 -16.81 -9.74 -7.69
N GLN A 133 -17.77 -9.45 -8.62
CA GLN A 133 -18.98 -10.24 -8.70
C GLN A 133 -18.73 -11.69 -9.14
N ARG A 134 -17.77 -11.92 -10.05
CA ARG A 134 -17.46 -13.24 -10.63
C ARG A 134 -16.50 -14.08 -9.82
N ALA A 135 -15.58 -13.47 -9.08
CA ALA A 135 -14.60 -14.18 -8.26
C ALA A 135 -15.27 -15.09 -7.21
N ASP A 136 -14.63 -16.21 -6.89
CA ASP A 136 -15.10 -17.13 -5.84
C ASP A 136 -14.81 -16.57 -4.45
N ARG A 137 -13.69 -15.86 -4.30
CA ARG A 137 -13.30 -15.10 -3.10
C ARG A 137 -12.71 -13.76 -3.50
N ILE A 138 -12.89 -12.80 -2.62
CA ILE A 138 -12.27 -11.48 -2.70
C ILE A 138 -11.40 -11.34 -1.47
N MET A 139 -10.15 -10.96 -1.66
CA MET A 139 -9.26 -10.59 -0.57
C MET A 139 -9.01 -9.10 -0.65
N THR A 140 -8.93 -8.44 0.50
CA THR A 140 -8.53 -7.03 0.57
C THR A 140 -7.59 -6.79 1.74
N VAL A 141 -6.95 -5.64 1.76
CA VAL A 141 -5.76 -5.40 2.57
C VAL A 141 -6.05 -4.80 3.95
N SER A 142 -7.32 -4.45 4.22
CA SER A 142 -7.73 -3.89 5.52
C SER A 142 -9.26 -3.99 5.73
N HIS A 143 -9.70 -3.91 6.97
CA HIS A 143 -11.13 -3.79 7.30
C HIS A 143 -11.71 -2.46 6.78
N ALA A 144 -10.93 -1.38 6.82
CA ALA A 144 -11.33 -0.11 6.22
C ALA A 144 -11.67 -0.25 4.74
N MET A 145 -10.85 -1.00 3.99
CA MET A 145 -11.09 -1.29 2.58
C MET A 145 -12.25 -2.26 2.39
N GLN A 146 -12.40 -3.28 3.25
CA GLN A 146 -13.54 -4.20 3.23
C GLN A 146 -14.86 -3.45 3.41
N GLU A 147 -14.94 -2.56 4.37
CA GLU A 147 -16.14 -1.71 4.61
C GLU A 147 -16.46 -0.85 3.38
N ASP A 148 -15.42 -0.31 2.73
CA ASP A 148 -15.58 0.51 1.52
C ASP A 148 -16.10 -0.31 0.34
N LEU A 149 -15.54 -1.48 0.08
CA LEU A 149 -16.02 -2.40 -0.95
C LEU A 149 -17.49 -2.78 -0.73
N ILE A 150 -17.86 -3.14 0.51
CA ILE A 150 -19.25 -3.48 0.86
C ILE A 150 -20.18 -2.29 0.62
N ARG A 151 -19.78 -1.07 1.00
CA ARG A 151 -20.55 0.16 0.77
C ARG A 151 -20.79 0.43 -0.72
N HIS A 152 -19.86 0.01 -1.58
CA HIS A 152 -19.98 0.12 -3.04
C HIS A 152 -20.63 -1.11 -3.70
N GLY A 153 -21.36 -1.93 -2.93
CA GLY A 153 -22.17 -3.03 -3.45
C GLY A 153 -21.40 -4.31 -3.79
N TRP A 154 -20.19 -4.49 -3.23
CA TRP A 154 -19.45 -5.73 -3.39
C TRP A 154 -20.02 -6.81 -2.45
N PRO A 155 -19.98 -8.11 -2.85
CA PRO A 155 -20.62 -9.19 -2.09
C PRO A 155 -19.87 -9.48 -0.78
N LYS A 156 -20.42 -9.00 0.35
CA LYS A 156 -19.85 -9.14 1.71
C LYS A 156 -19.41 -10.57 2.03
N SER A 157 -20.23 -11.57 1.68
CA SER A 157 -19.95 -12.99 1.97
C SER A 157 -18.71 -13.56 1.29
N LYS A 158 -18.18 -12.86 0.26
CA LYS A 158 -16.98 -13.28 -0.46
C LYS A 158 -15.72 -12.56 0.00
N ILE A 159 -15.81 -11.49 0.82
CA ILE A 159 -14.69 -10.61 1.13
C ILE A 159 -14.01 -11.05 2.43
N SER A 160 -12.72 -11.33 2.33
CA SER A 160 -11.81 -11.60 3.46
C SER A 160 -10.72 -10.56 3.53
N VAL A 161 -10.24 -10.24 4.73
CA VAL A 161 -9.13 -9.32 4.94
C VAL A 161 -7.83 -10.11 5.07
N VAL A 162 -6.81 -9.69 4.34
CA VAL A 162 -5.43 -10.18 4.45
C VAL A 162 -4.51 -8.98 4.55
N TRP A 163 -4.01 -8.71 5.72
CA TRP A 163 -3.07 -7.61 5.92
C TRP A 163 -1.76 -7.85 5.17
N ASN A 164 -1.24 -6.81 4.54
CA ASN A 164 0.10 -6.86 3.99
C ASN A 164 1.15 -6.93 5.10
N GLY A 165 2.36 -7.30 4.73
CA GLY A 165 3.49 -7.41 5.64
C GLY A 165 4.67 -6.50 5.28
N VAL A 166 5.66 -6.52 6.14
CA VAL A 166 7.01 -6.01 5.90
C VAL A 166 8.03 -7.10 6.21
N ASP A 167 9.24 -6.98 5.71
CA ASP A 167 10.37 -7.83 6.12
C ASP A 167 11.08 -7.20 7.35
N PRO A 168 10.80 -7.66 8.57
CA PRO A 168 11.35 -7.05 9.79
C PRO A 168 12.83 -7.36 10.00
N LYS A 169 13.41 -8.30 9.25
CA LYS A 169 14.86 -8.55 9.25
C LYS A 169 15.57 -7.49 8.42
N ARG A 170 14.95 -7.06 7.30
CA ARG A 170 15.46 -6.02 6.43
C ARG A 170 15.27 -4.64 7.04
N TYR A 171 14.05 -4.33 7.50
CA TYR A 171 13.72 -3.11 8.22
C TYR A 171 13.96 -3.32 9.73
N SER A 172 15.24 -3.32 10.13
CA SER A 172 15.65 -3.45 11.53
C SER A 172 16.60 -2.31 11.92
N PRO A 173 16.41 -1.68 13.10
CA PRO A 173 17.37 -0.70 13.63
C PRO A 173 18.79 -1.24 13.71
N GLU A 174 18.95 -2.53 13.92
CA GLU A 174 20.24 -3.23 14.05
C GLU A 174 21.04 -3.23 12.72
N ASN A 175 20.39 -2.99 11.59
CA ASN A 175 21.03 -2.93 10.27
C ASN A 175 21.62 -1.55 9.94
N CYS A 176 21.47 -0.57 10.83
CA CYS A 176 21.88 0.81 10.61
C CYS A 176 22.91 1.22 11.68
N ARG A 177 24.07 1.64 11.24
CA ARG A 177 25.07 2.23 12.14
C ARG A 177 24.70 3.68 12.46
N PRO A 178 24.98 4.17 13.67
CA PRO A 178 24.69 5.55 14.06
C PRO A 178 25.27 6.58 13.08
N GLU A 179 26.47 6.34 12.56
CA GLU A 179 27.17 7.24 11.62
C GLU A 179 26.43 7.33 10.28
N GLU A 180 25.79 6.23 9.82
CA GLU A 180 25.00 6.22 8.57
C GLU A 180 23.70 7.03 8.75
N ALA A 181 23.03 6.91 9.90
CA ALA A 181 21.88 7.72 10.24
C ALA A 181 22.26 9.21 10.37
N GLN A 182 23.40 9.51 11.00
CA GLN A 182 23.91 10.86 11.12
C GLN A 182 24.24 11.47 9.73
N ALA A 183 24.86 10.72 8.84
CA ALA A 183 25.14 11.18 7.47
C ALA A 183 23.85 11.54 6.69
N ILE A 184 22.72 10.86 6.95
CA ILE A 184 21.41 11.27 6.41
C ILE A 184 20.97 12.60 7.01
N ARG A 185 21.10 12.80 8.32
CA ARG A 185 20.74 14.06 8.99
C ARG A 185 21.58 15.22 8.45
N ASP A 186 22.89 15.02 8.31
CA ASP A 186 23.82 16.02 7.77
C ASP A 186 23.47 16.45 6.36
N ARG A 187 23.07 15.50 5.50
CA ARG A 187 22.61 15.75 4.13
C ARG A 187 21.47 16.78 4.04
N TYR A 188 20.56 16.76 5.01
CA TYR A 188 19.44 17.68 5.09
C TYR A 188 19.70 18.85 6.03
N GLY A 189 20.93 19.00 6.53
CA GLY A 189 21.29 20.05 7.47
C GLY A 189 20.53 19.96 8.80
N VAL A 190 20.17 18.77 9.25
CA VAL A 190 19.53 18.53 10.56
C VAL A 190 20.60 18.41 11.62
N LYS A 191 20.70 19.39 12.50
CA LYS A 191 21.69 19.43 13.58
C LYS A 191 21.38 18.41 14.67
N SER A 192 22.35 18.14 15.54
CA SER A 192 22.22 17.14 16.61
C SER A 192 21.13 17.49 17.64
N ASP A 193 20.83 18.79 17.81
CA ASP A 193 19.79 19.30 18.71
C ASP A 193 18.44 19.57 18.02
N GLU A 194 18.34 19.28 16.70
CA GLU A 194 17.11 19.43 15.94
C GLU A 194 16.35 18.10 15.84
N LYS A 195 15.04 18.19 15.63
CA LYS A 195 14.17 17.03 15.35
C LYS A 195 14.00 16.84 13.85
N MET A 196 14.11 15.59 13.38
CA MET A 196 13.84 15.20 12.00
C MET A 196 12.49 14.51 11.89
N LEU A 197 11.53 15.18 11.26
CA LEU A 197 10.27 14.59 10.84
C LEU A 197 10.44 14.00 9.44
N LEU A 198 9.91 12.81 9.20
CA LEU A 198 10.03 12.13 7.90
C LEU A 198 8.65 11.84 7.31
N PHE A 199 8.44 12.31 6.09
CA PHE A 199 7.39 11.82 5.20
C PHE A 199 8.04 11.04 4.04
N LEU A 200 7.53 9.85 3.75
CA LEU A 200 7.95 9.05 2.60
C LEU A 200 6.70 8.48 1.91
N GLY A 201 6.58 8.73 0.61
CA GLY A 201 5.46 8.22 -0.17
C GLY A 201 5.28 8.90 -1.52
N ARG A 202 4.23 8.51 -2.26
CA ARG A 202 3.83 9.25 -3.44
C ARG A 202 3.33 10.64 -3.04
N LEU A 203 3.71 11.66 -3.78
CA LEU A 203 3.31 13.04 -3.49
C LEU A 203 1.99 13.35 -4.21
N THR A 204 0.92 12.71 -3.74
CA THR A 204 -0.44 12.85 -4.25
C THR A 204 -1.35 13.43 -3.18
N TRP A 205 -2.44 14.07 -3.60
CA TRP A 205 -3.37 14.74 -2.68
C TRP A 205 -3.92 13.81 -1.59
N VAL A 206 -4.17 12.52 -1.90
CA VAL A 206 -4.66 11.52 -0.93
C VAL A 206 -3.65 11.19 0.17
N LYS A 207 -2.38 11.56 0.01
CA LYS A 207 -1.33 11.32 1.02
C LYS A 207 -1.23 12.44 2.06
N GLY A 208 -1.97 13.54 1.87
CA GLY A 208 -2.06 14.63 2.84
C GLY A 208 -0.76 15.43 3.04
N ILE A 209 0.19 15.33 2.11
CA ILE A 209 1.51 15.97 2.28
C ILE A 209 1.41 17.50 2.32
N THR A 210 0.56 18.12 1.52
CA THR A 210 0.36 19.57 1.56
C THR A 210 -0.21 20.01 2.90
N ASN A 211 -1.15 19.25 3.49
CA ASN A 211 -1.68 19.51 4.82
C ASN A 211 -0.59 19.37 5.91
N LEU A 212 0.35 18.42 5.73
CA LEU A 212 1.50 18.28 6.63
C LEU A 212 2.40 19.52 6.57
N VAL A 213 2.69 20.05 5.36
CA VAL A 213 3.46 21.29 5.23
C VAL A 213 2.73 22.48 5.88
N GLN A 214 1.40 22.55 5.72
CA GLN A 214 0.57 23.56 6.39
C GLN A 214 0.55 23.42 7.92
N ALA A 215 0.77 22.23 8.47
CA ALA A 215 0.87 21.99 9.90
C ALA A 215 2.19 22.48 10.51
N MET A 216 3.25 22.59 9.69
CA MET A 216 4.60 22.90 10.20
C MET A 216 4.72 24.22 10.96
N PRO A 217 4.10 25.36 10.56
CA PRO A 217 4.18 26.60 11.36
C PRO A 217 3.73 26.37 12.80
N MET A 218 2.61 25.67 13.02
CA MET A 218 2.08 25.38 14.36
C MET A 218 3.00 24.42 15.18
N VAL A 219 3.77 23.58 14.52
CA VAL A 219 4.80 22.77 15.17
C VAL A 219 6.00 23.61 15.52
N LEU A 220 6.44 24.50 14.63
CA LEU A 220 7.62 25.33 14.81
C LEU A 220 7.45 26.42 15.88
N GLU A 221 6.22 26.86 16.17
CA GLU A 221 5.93 27.74 17.29
C GLU A 221 6.39 27.17 18.64
N GLU A 222 6.24 25.86 18.84
CA GLU A 222 6.59 25.18 20.09
C GLU A 222 7.93 24.44 19.99
N TYR A 223 8.22 23.89 18.80
CA TYR A 223 9.44 23.11 18.51
C TYR A 223 10.23 23.77 17.37
N PRO A 224 10.84 24.95 17.57
CA PRO A 224 11.50 25.72 16.48
C PRO A 224 12.69 24.98 15.85
N LYS A 225 13.30 24.04 16.58
CA LYS A 225 14.40 23.18 16.11
C LYS A 225 13.86 21.89 15.47
N THR A 226 13.01 22.03 14.45
CA THR A 226 12.40 20.91 13.76
C THR A 226 12.53 21.07 12.26
N LYS A 227 12.90 19.98 11.56
CA LYS A 227 12.91 19.92 10.08
C LYS A 227 12.05 18.79 9.58
N LEU A 228 11.28 19.06 8.54
CA LEU A 228 10.52 18.09 7.77
C LEU A 228 11.32 17.66 6.54
N VAL A 229 11.59 16.37 6.41
CA VAL A 229 12.19 15.74 5.23
C VAL A 229 11.10 15.03 4.46
N VAL A 230 10.92 15.40 3.18
CA VAL A 230 9.89 14.87 2.28
C VAL A 230 10.55 14.07 1.16
N LEU A 231 10.22 12.78 1.07
CA LEU A 231 10.76 11.88 0.05
C LEU A 231 9.67 11.32 -0.85
N GLY A 232 9.84 11.42 -2.16
CA GLY A 232 8.96 10.79 -3.14
C GLY A 232 8.73 11.58 -4.41
N LYS A 233 7.85 11.04 -5.26
CA LYS A 233 7.40 11.67 -6.52
C LYS A 233 5.89 11.77 -6.57
N GLY A 234 5.37 12.76 -7.28
CA GLY A 234 3.94 12.95 -7.53
C GLY A 234 3.61 14.35 -8.01
N GLU A 235 2.34 14.58 -8.27
CA GLU A 235 1.82 15.84 -8.81
C GLU A 235 1.92 17.02 -7.83
N GLN A 236 2.04 16.77 -6.52
CA GLN A 236 2.08 17.83 -5.50
C GLN A 236 3.49 18.40 -5.22
N GLN A 237 4.51 18.09 -6.01
CA GLN A 237 5.87 18.61 -5.78
C GLN A 237 5.92 20.14 -5.73
N ASN A 238 5.25 20.80 -6.68
CA ASN A 238 5.19 22.28 -6.73
C ASN A 238 4.38 22.83 -5.56
N ASP A 239 3.23 22.22 -5.26
CA ASP A 239 2.36 22.66 -4.15
C ASP A 239 3.11 22.65 -2.81
N ILE A 240 3.96 21.65 -2.58
CA ILE A 240 4.79 21.51 -1.36
C ILE A 240 5.77 22.71 -1.25
N THR A 241 6.52 22.97 -2.32
CA THR A 241 7.54 24.02 -2.32
C THR A 241 6.93 25.43 -2.26
N GLU A 242 5.86 25.67 -3.00
CA GLU A 242 5.12 26.95 -2.98
C GLU A 242 4.47 27.18 -1.61
N THR A 243 3.87 26.14 -1.01
CA THR A 243 3.28 26.25 0.33
C THR A 243 4.34 26.56 1.39
N ALA A 244 5.48 25.86 1.36
CA ALA A 244 6.58 26.12 2.28
C ALA A 244 7.13 27.55 2.14
N SER A 245 7.26 28.04 0.91
CA SER A 245 7.70 29.42 0.64
C SER A 245 6.70 30.45 1.15
N ARG A 246 5.41 30.29 0.83
CA ARG A 246 4.34 31.18 1.26
C ARG A 246 4.20 31.27 2.78
N LEU A 247 4.50 30.18 3.48
CA LEU A 247 4.46 30.11 4.95
C LEU A 247 5.77 30.55 5.61
N GLY A 248 6.81 30.90 4.83
CA GLY A 248 8.11 31.35 5.36
C GLY A 248 8.93 30.25 6.03
N ILE A 249 8.66 28.97 5.72
CA ILE A 249 9.30 27.81 6.37
C ILE A 249 10.19 26.98 5.42
N SER A 250 10.61 27.56 4.30
CA SER A 250 11.44 26.84 3.31
C SER A 250 12.73 26.26 3.89
N SER A 251 13.31 26.91 4.92
CA SER A 251 14.50 26.40 5.63
C SER A 251 14.23 25.18 6.51
N ASN A 252 12.96 24.94 6.84
CA ASN A 252 12.52 23.83 7.71
C ASN A 252 11.94 22.67 6.92
N VAL A 253 11.81 22.77 5.58
CA VAL A 253 11.26 21.71 4.71
C VAL A 253 12.31 21.35 3.66
N ALA A 254 12.86 20.16 3.76
CA ALA A 254 13.81 19.61 2.80
C ALA A 254 13.12 18.54 1.93
N CYS A 255 13.17 18.70 0.61
CA CYS A 255 12.48 17.80 -0.33
C CYS A 255 13.48 17.06 -1.22
N ARG A 256 13.17 15.78 -1.49
CA ARG A 256 13.85 14.97 -2.48
C ARG A 256 12.81 14.31 -3.38
N PHE A 257 12.60 14.89 -4.55
CA PHE A 257 11.56 14.53 -5.51
C PHE A 257 12.01 13.43 -6.48
N GLU A 258 12.52 12.34 -5.93
CA GLU A 258 12.97 11.20 -6.71
C GLU A 258 12.63 9.87 -6.03
N PHE A 259 12.81 8.77 -6.76
CA PHE A 259 12.73 7.45 -6.18
C PHE A 259 13.94 7.21 -5.27
N VAL A 260 13.67 6.90 -4.01
CA VAL A 260 14.71 6.56 -3.03
C VAL A 260 14.83 5.04 -2.94
N PRO A 261 16.01 4.45 -3.25
CA PRO A 261 16.24 3.01 -3.16
C PRO A 261 16.00 2.49 -1.73
N GLU A 262 15.57 1.23 -1.61
CA GLU A 262 15.19 0.62 -0.33
C GLU A 262 16.27 0.74 0.74
N LYS A 263 17.53 0.43 0.40
CA LYS A 263 18.64 0.55 1.34
C LYS A 263 18.77 1.95 1.94
N GLU A 264 18.57 2.96 1.12
CA GLU A 264 18.64 4.35 1.54
C GLU A 264 17.38 4.79 2.31
N ARG A 265 16.20 4.25 1.97
CA ARG A 265 14.96 4.47 2.74
C ARG A 265 15.10 3.98 4.19
N ILE A 266 15.73 2.82 4.38
CA ILE A 266 16.02 2.26 5.71
C ILE A 266 16.86 3.25 6.54
N LEU A 267 17.88 3.87 5.93
CA LEU A 267 18.70 4.87 6.62
C LEU A 267 17.91 6.16 6.94
N HIS A 268 16.97 6.56 6.08
CA HIS A 268 16.10 7.70 6.39
C HIS A 268 15.17 7.41 7.58
N TYR A 269 14.60 6.19 7.63
CA TYR A 269 13.84 5.78 8.82
C TYR A 269 14.73 5.79 10.07
N ALA A 270 15.95 5.25 9.98
CA ALA A 270 16.89 5.27 11.10
C ALA A 270 17.20 6.69 11.60
N ALA A 271 17.36 7.65 10.69
CA ALA A 271 17.68 9.04 10.97
C ALA A 271 16.50 9.86 11.57
N ALA A 272 15.26 9.45 11.28
CA ALA A 272 14.06 10.17 11.70
C ALA A 272 13.80 10.06 13.21
N ASP A 273 13.30 11.14 13.82
CA ASP A 273 12.74 11.12 15.16
C ASP A 273 11.25 10.70 15.13
N VAL A 274 10.47 11.14 14.13
CA VAL A 274 9.06 10.81 13.96
C VAL A 274 8.77 10.60 12.48
N CYS A 275 7.98 9.59 12.15
CA CYS A 275 7.48 9.38 10.79
C CYS A 275 5.99 9.78 10.69
N ILE A 276 5.62 10.49 9.63
CA ILE A 276 4.29 11.09 9.53
C ILE A 276 3.66 10.71 8.18
N PHE A 277 2.48 10.07 8.23
CA PHE A 277 1.75 9.60 7.07
C PHE A 277 0.28 10.03 7.15
N PRO A 278 -0.05 11.33 6.91
CA PRO A 278 -1.37 11.88 7.15
C PRO A 278 -2.32 11.62 5.96
N SER A 279 -2.35 10.38 5.47
CA SER A 279 -3.19 10.03 4.33
C SER A 279 -4.68 10.20 4.65
N THR A 280 -5.44 10.65 3.65
CA THR A 280 -6.91 10.71 3.67
C THR A 280 -7.55 9.52 2.93
N TYR A 281 -6.78 8.86 2.06
CA TYR A 281 -7.09 7.57 1.49
C TYR A 281 -5.81 6.72 1.45
N GLU A 282 -5.82 5.60 2.15
CA GLU A 282 -4.72 4.65 2.23
C GLU A 282 -5.29 3.25 2.52
N PRO A 283 -5.51 2.39 1.53
CA PRO A 283 -6.09 1.07 1.76
C PRO A 283 -5.37 0.26 2.83
N PHE A 284 -4.04 0.36 2.89
CA PHE A 284 -3.26 -0.29 3.93
C PHE A 284 -2.07 0.56 4.40
N GLY A 285 -1.08 0.82 3.51
CA GLY A 285 0.09 1.64 3.81
C GLY A 285 1.27 0.86 4.41
N ILE A 286 2.09 0.27 3.56
CA ILE A 286 3.30 -0.47 3.98
C ILE A 286 4.34 0.46 4.63
N VAL A 287 4.37 1.74 4.26
CA VAL A 287 5.34 2.71 4.79
C VAL A 287 5.27 2.88 6.32
N SER A 288 4.07 2.75 6.92
CA SER A 288 3.94 2.77 8.38
C SER A 288 4.54 1.52 9.01
N LEU A 289 4.38 0.34 8.39
CA LEU A 289 5.01 -0.89 8.85
C LEU A 289 6.54 -0.83 8.72
N GLU A 290 7.05 -0.20 7.66
CA GLU A 290 8.49 0.05 7.50
C GLU A 290 9.01 0.92 8.66
N ALA A 291 8.33 2.03 8.96
CA ALA A 291 8.69 2.92 10.07
C ALA A 291 8.57 2.23 11.45
N MET A 292 7.47 1.52 11.69
CA MET A 292 7.24 0.76 12.92
C MET A 292 8.27 -0.36 13.09
N SER A 293 8.62 -1.07 12.00
CA SER A 293 9.67 -2.09 12.01
C SER A 293 11.04 -1.52 12.40
N MET A 294 11.29 -0.26 12.04
CA MET A 294 12.47 0.52 12.44
C MET A 294 12.33 1.15 13.84
N ALA A 295 11.34 0.71 14.62
CA ALA A 295 11.05 1.21 15.97
C ALA A 295 10.84 2.73 16.02
N LYS A 296 10.24 3.34 14.97
CA LYS A 296 9.95 4.78 14.96
C LYS A 296 8.53 5.05 15.42
N PRO A 297 8.33 6.09 16.27
CA PRO A 297 7.01 6.58 16.58
C PRO A 297 6.38 7.18 15.32
N ILE A 298 5.06 7.01 15.16
CA ILE A 298 4.37 7.44 13.94
C ILE A 298 3.12 8.28 14.23
N VAL A 299 2.86 9.22 13.33
CA VAL A 299 1.61 9.99 13.26
C VAL A 299 0.92 9.63 11.94
N VAL A 300 -0.30 9.14 12.01
CA VAL A 300 -0.98 8.61 10.82
C VAL A 300 -2.39 9.19 10.67
N GLY A 301 -2.81 9.41 9.41
CA GLY A 301 -4.22 9.65 9.11
C GLY A 301 -5.06 8.44 9.51
N ALA A 302 -6.26 8.68 10.07
CA ALA A 302 -7.14 7.61 10.54
C ALA A 302 -8.62 7.81 10.15
N HIS A 303 -8.93 8.81 9.33
CA HIS A 303 -10.28 9.10 8.87
C HIS A 303 -10.53 8.57 7.46
N GLY A 304 -11.70 8.01 7.22
CA GLY A 304 -12.09 7.45 5.92
C GLY A 304 -11.52 6.06 5.67
N VAL A 305 -11.19 5.78 4.41
CA VAL A 305 -10.61 4.48 4.00
C VAL A 305 -9.10 4.52 4.24
N VAL A 306 -8.72 4.34 5.50
CA VAL A 306 -7.32 4.40 5.93
C VAL A 306 -6.98 3.21 6.82
N GLY A 307 -6.25 2.25 6.25
CA GLY A 307 -5.82 1.01 6.93
C GLY A 307 -4.79 1.23 8.04
N PHE A 308 -4.16 2.41 8.12
CA PHE A 308 -3.27 2.75 9.23
C PHE A 308 -3.95 2.63 10.59
N ARG A 309 -5.28 2.89 10.68
CA ARG A 309 -6.04 2.76 11.93
C ARG A 309 -6.05 1.34 12.51
N GLU A 310 -5.75 0.34 11.69
CA GLU A 310 -5.64 -1.06 12.12
C GLU A 310 -4.22 -1.44 12.56
N GLN A 311 -3.24 -0.67 12.11
CA GLN A 311 -1.82 -0.87 12.41
C GLN A 311 -1.42 -0.13 13.68
N VAL A 312 -2.02 1.04 13.92
CA VAL A 312 -1.65 1.94 15.01
C VAL A 312 -2.66 1.84 16.15
N VAL A 313 -2.16 1.58 17.34
CA VAL A 313 -2.90 1.60 18.60
C VAL A 313 -2.73 3.00 19.20
N PRO A 314 -3.81 3.83 19.26
CA PRO A 314 -3.68 5.23 19.66
C PRO A 314 -3.70 5.47 21.17
N SER A 315 -3.98 4.45 21.99
CA SER A 315 -4.13 4.59 23.46
C SER A 315 -3.75 3.30 24.17
N GLY A 316 -3.68 3.36 25.51
CA GLY A 316 -3.35 2.21 26.35
C GLY A 316 -1.86 1.86 26.41
N PRO A 317 -1.52 0.71 27.03
CA PRO A 317 -0.14 0.31 27.27
C PRO A 317 0.62 -0.04 25.97
N ASP A 318 -0.11 -0.51 24.95
CA ASP A 318 0.46 -0.89 23.65
C ASP A 318 0.46 0.26 22.64
N LYS A 319 0.17 1.50 23.09
CA LYS A 319 0.21 2.68 22.22
C LYS A 319 1.52 2.72 21.44
N ASN A 320 1.40 2.84 20.10
CA ASN A 320 2.54 2.84 19.19
C ASN A 320 2.54 4.03 18.21
N GLY A 321 1.57 4.95 18.34
CA GLY A 321 1.48 6.12 17.49
C GLY A 321 0.27 6.99 17.80
N VAL A 322 0.02 7.95 16.91
CA VAL A 322 -1.06 8.93 17.04
C VAL A 322 -1.95 8.90 15.80
N HIS A 323 -3.25 8.87 16.01
CA HIS A 323 -4.27 9.02 14.96
C HIS A 323 -4.62 10.49 14.78
N VAL A 324 -4.62 10.96 13.54
CA VAL A 324 -5.02 12.33 13.19
C VAL A 324 -5.96 12.34 11.99
N ASN A 325 -6.69 13.43 11.83
CA ASN A 325 -7.37 13.73 10.59
C ASN A 325 -6.37 14.30 9.57
N GLY A 326 -5.97 13.50 8.58
CA GLY A 326 -4.99 13.91 7.55
C GLY A 326 -5.44 15.08 6.66
N GLY A 327 -6.73 15.42 6.67
CA GLY A 327 -7.29 16.61 6.02
C GLY A 327 -7.20 17.89 6.85
N ASN A 328 -6.72 17.83 8.10
CA ASN A 328 -6.69 18.95 9.03
C ASN A 328 -5.28 19.22 9.55
N ALA A 329 -4.70 20.35 9.11
CA ALA A 329 -3.34 20.73 9.48
C ALA A 329 -3.16 20.93 11.00
N ALA A 330 -4.16 21.45 11.70
CA ALA A 330 -4.09 21.64 13.15
C ALA A 330 -4.06 20.32 13.91
N ASP A 331 -4.82 19.32 13.44
CA ASP A 331 -4.83 17.99 14.04
C ASP A 331 -3.52 17.25 13.76
N ILE A 332 -2.95 17.39 12.55
CA ILE A 332 -1.61 16.88 12.22
C ILE A 332 -0.56 17.52 13.14
N ALA A 333 -0.60 18.82 13.32
CA ALA A 333 0.33 19.55 14.21
C ALA A 333 0.20 19.08 15.67
N TRP A 334 -1.04 18.90 16.15
CA TRP A 334 -1.29 18.34 17.47
C TRP A 334 -0.65 16.95 17.63
N GLY A 335 -0.89 16.04 16.66
CA GLY A 335 -0.32 14.70 16.73
C GLY A 335 1.20 14.68 16.71
N ILE A 336 1.85 15.56 15.92
CA ILE A 336 3.32 15.72 15.92
C ILE A 336 3.80 16.20 17.29
N LYS A 337 3.16 17.23 17.86
CA LYS A 337 3.52 17.77 19.17
C LYS A 337 3.33 16.75 20.30
N ASP A 338 2.27 15.91 20.25
CA ASP A 338 2.06 14.83 21.21
C ASP A 338 3.20 13.79 21.19
N VAL A 339 3.83 13.54 20.04
CA VAL A 339 5.02 12.69 19.95
C VAL A 339 6.26 13.42 20.46
N LEU A 340 6.46 14.69 20.12
CA LEU A 340 7.69 15.43 20.40
C LEU A 340 7.85 15.85 21.86
N CYS A 341 6.75 15.96 22.62
CA CYS A 341 6.79 16.49 24.00
C CYS A 341 7.48 15.57 25.03
N ASP A 342 7.65 14.27 24.71
CA ASP A 342 8.32 13.31 25.60
C ASP A 342 9.08 12.25 24.78
N SER A 343 10.39 12.38 24.74
CA SER A 343 11.27 11.50 23.95
C SER A 343 11.27 10.04 24.42
N ASP A 344 11.15 9.81 25.73
CA ASP A 344 11.18 8.45 26.30
C ASP A 344 9.84 7.73 25.98
N ARG A 345 8.74 8.47 26.06
CA ARG A 345 7.43 7.98 25.64
C ARG A 345 7.41 7.68 24.15
N ALA A 346 7.91 8.56 23.31
CA ALA A 346 8.02 8.37 21.88
C ALA A 346 8.85 7.12 21.52
N LYS A 347 9.97 6.90 22.22
CA LYS A 347 10.80 5.70 22.08
C LYS A 347 10.00 4.43 22.41
N ARG A 348 9.30 4.40 23.56
CA ARG A 348 8.43 3.26 23.93
C ARG A 348 7.37 2.99 22.87
N TRP A 349 6.75 4.03 22.28
CA TRP A 349 5.79 3.85 21.21
C TRP A 349 6.42 3.23 19.96
N GLY A 350 7.62 3.64 19.59
CA GLY A 350 8.37 3.02 18.50
C GLY A 350 8.65 1.53 18.77
N GLU A 351 9.07 1.18 19.98
CA GLU A 351 9.32 -0.20 20.41
C GLU A 351 8.03 -1.04 20.38
N ASN A 352 6.90 -0.51 20.85
CA ASN A 352 5.60 -1.15 20.75
C ASN A 352 5.18 -1.36 19.28
N GLY A 353 5.44 -0.36 18.41
CA GLY A 353 5.22 -0.48 16.99
C GLY A 353 5.98 -1.66 16.38
N ARG A 354 7.27 -1.81 16.70
CA ARG A 354 8.09 -2.94 16.24
C ARG A 354 7.55 -4.28 16.75
N LYS A 355 7.19 -4.39 18.03
CA LYS A 355 6.59 -5.61 18.58
C LYS A 355 5.33 -5.99 17.81
N ARG A 356 4.45 -5.03 17.55
CA ARG A 356 3.21 -5.25 16.80
C ARG A 356 3.46 -5.71 15.36
N VAL A 357 4.46 -5.14 14.66
CA VAL A 357 4.88 -5.60 13.33
C VAL A 357 5.32 -7.05 13.36
N LEU A 358 6.18 -7.43 14.29
CA LEU A 358 6.69 -8.80 14.43
C LEU A 358 5.57 -9.80 14.70
N GLN A 359 4.54 -9.41 15.42
CA GLN A 359 3.43 -10.26 15.79
C GLN A 359 2.41 -10.44 14.66
N TYR A 360 2.07 -9.38 13.93
CA TYR A 360 0.90 -9.37 13.03
C TYR A 360 1.22 -9.06 11.57
N PHE A 361 2.24 -8.26 11.25
CA PHE A 361 2.41 -7.63 9.95
C PHE A 361 3.70 -8.06 9.23
N THR A 362 3.92 -9.36 9.16
CA THR A 362 5.01 -9.93 8.35
C THR A 362 4.47 -10.54 7.06
N TRP A 363 5.29 -10.59 6.00
CA TRP A 363 4.90 -11.29 4.76
C TRP A 363 4.59 -12.77 4.99
N ARG A 364 5.19 -13.40 6.00
CA ARG A 364 4.86 -14.76 6.38
C ARG A 364 3.42 -14.86 6.89
N LYS A 365 2.98 -13.95 7.76
CA LYS A 365 1.59 -13.90 8.23
C LYS A 365 0.59 -13.65 7.11
N ALA A 366 0.92 -12.74 6.19
CA ALA A 366 0.11 -12.49 5.01
C ALA A 366 -0.04 -13.75 4.15
N ALA A 367 1.06 -14.49 3.93
CA ALA A 367 1.05 -15.73 3.17
C ALA A 367 0.24 -16.85 3.88
N GLU A 368 0.38 -17.00 5.20
CA GLU A 368 -0.38 -17.96 6.00
C GLU A 368 -1.89 -17.69 5.92
N GLN A 369 -2.32 -16.41 6.07
CA GLN A 369 -3.72 -16.02 5.93
C GLN A 369 -4.25 -16.25 4.51
N THR A 370 -3.44 -15.92 3.50
CA THR A 370 -3.80 -16.14 2.09
C THR A 370 -4.02 -17.63 1.81
N LEU A 371 -3.13 -18.48 2.30
CA LEU A 371 -3.22 -19.92 2.12
C LEU A 371 -4.49 -20.48 2.76
N GLN A 372 -4.82 -20.06 3.98
CA GLN A 372 -6.07 -20.46 4.65
C GLN A 372 -7.31 -20.11 3.81
N ILE A 373 -7.32 -18.94 3.17
CA ILE A 373 -8.43 -18.56 2.28
C ILE A 373 -8.47 -19.45 1.03
N TYR A 374 -7.33 -19.79 0.44
CA TYR A 374 -7.26 -20.69 -0.71
C TYR A 374 -7.75 -22.10 -0.37
N GLU A 375 -7.43 -22.60 0.81
CA GLU A 375 -7.92 -23.91 1.31
C GLU A 375 -9.45 -23.96 1.39
N THR A 376 -10.11 -22.84 1.76
CA THR A 376 -11.59 -22.78 1.76
C THR A 376 -12.20 -22.87 0.36
N LEU A 377 -11.44 -22.57 -0.69
CA LEU A 377 -11.90 -22.70 -2.07
C LEU A 377 -11.87 -24.13 -2.59
N GLN A 378 -11.01 -24.98 -1.99
CA GLN A 378 -10.89 -26.40 -2.32
C GLN A 378 -11.98 -27.24 -1.65
N HIS A 379 -12.47 -26.81 -0.46
CA HIS A 379 -13.43 -27.54 0.35
C HIS A 379 -14.66 -26.67 0.69
N PRO A 380 -15.55 -26.38 -0.28
CA PRO A 380 -16.66 -25.44 -0.08
C PRO A 380 -17.67 -25.82 1.04
N GLN A 381 -17.62 -27.02 1.56
CA GLN A 381 -18.58 -27.55 2.55
C GLN A 381 -18.14 -27.45 4.01
N GLU A 382 -16.89 -27.08 4.28
CA GLU A 382 -16.39 -26.86 5.64
C GLU A 382 -16.24 -25.37 5.95
N GLN A 383 -17.35 -24.64 6.05
CA GLN A 383 -17.32 -23.31 6.64
C GLN A 383 -17.41 -23.44 8.17
N PRO A 384 -16.37 -23.11 8.92
CA PRO A 384 -16.52 -22.86 10.35
C PRO A 384 -17.09 -21.47 10.56
N GLU A 385 -18.42 -21.34 10.65
CA GLU A 385 -19.09 -20.10 11.07
C GLU A 385 -18.73 -19.66 12.50
N SER A 386 -17.94 -20.41 13.25
CA SER A 386 -17.76 -20.18 14.68
C SER A 386 -16.37 -19.76 15.16
N ARG A 387 -15.31 -19.87 14.36
CA ARG A 387 -13.94 -19.60 14.88
C ARG A 387 -13.47 -18.14 14.78
N VAL A 388 -14.08 -17.34 13.92
CA VAL A 388 -13.68 -15.92 13.75
C VAL A 388 -14.48 -15.01 14.70
N ALA A 389 -15.72 -15.40 15.04
CA ALA A 389 -16.51 -14.67 16.02
C ALA A 389 -15.87 -14.73 17.42
N ASP A 390 -15.39 -15.90 17.83
CA ASP A 390 -14.76 -16.11 19.15
C ASP A 390 -13.44 -15.34 19.31
N LEU A 391 -12.67 -15.11 18.20
CA LEU A 391 -11.44 -14.31 18.24
C LEU A 391 -11.72 -12.80 18.31
N ILE A 392 -12.82 -12.34 17.74
CA ILE A 392 -13.22 -10.92 17.77
C ILE A 392 -13.80 -10.57 19.14
N GLU A 393 -14.59 -11.45 19.76
CA GLU A 393 -15.12 -11.25 21.11
C GLU A 393 -14.01 -11.18 22.17
N THR A 394 -12.95 -11.98 22.01
CA THR A 394 -11.79 -11.96 22.93
C THR A 394 -10.97 -10.67 22.83
N LEU A 395 -11.00 -9.98 21.68
CA LEU A 395 -10.24 -8.73 21.44
C LEU A 395 -11.04 -7.45 21.73
N THR A 396 -12.37 -7.57 21.99
CA THR A 396 -13.23 -6.41 22.30
C THR A 396 -13.64 -6.31 23.78
N HIS A 397 -13.23 -7.27 24.62
CA HIS A 397 -13.54 -7.33 26.05
C HIS A 397 -12.34 -7.26 27.01
N GLU A 398 -11.14 -6.87 26.50
CA GLU A 398 -10.02 -6.45 27.36
C GLU A 398 -9.67 -4.95 27.07
#